data_c8fb4ad0a8d02b326b9794bca27165c7
#
_entry.id   c8fb4ad0a8d02b326b9794bca27165c7
#
_cell.length_a   1.000
_cell.length_b   1.000
_cell.length_c   1.000
_cell.angle_alpha   90.00
_cell.angle_beta   90.00
_cell.angle_gamma   90.00
#
_symmetry.space_group_name_H-M   'P 1'
#
loop_
_entity.id
_entity.type
_entity.pdbx_description
1 polymer ?
#
loop_
_entity_poly.entity_id
_entity_poly.type
_entity_poly.pdbx_seq_one_letter_code
_entity_poly.pdbx_strand_id
1 'polypeptide(L)'
;MIPTIKRRTFGVLTAGAFVAATGAARADDKKVLRFVQNGNMSILDPIWTTAYVTRTHGYFIYDTLFAMDEHNAIKPQMVDKYEVSPDRTEWTFVLRDGLEWHDGKPVTAEDCIPSIKRWGARDAMGLKLMEFVKDFKVVNDKTFTMILKEPYGLVLESLGKPSSNVPFMMPKRIAETDPFKQIDSQIGSGPFIYVNAESKPGEKHVYVKNTKYKPRSEPPSGLSGGKVVKMERVEIIEMPDPQQQVNAIIAGEIDLIEQPPHDLLPIMKGDKGVQLVDWNPLGQQFVYRFNHTQPPFNNPKIRRAALLAVRQEDYLKATVGELQYYKVSSAAFIGGTPNAFEAPDGYLVKPDYEKAKALLKEAGYDGSPVVLMQSTTLPVLTNTAPVTKAALEQVGFKVDMQTMDWQTLVTRRTKKDPPNQGGWNIFHTFTVAADILNPISNTYMVAQGDKSWFGWPTDPEMEKLRDAYSKETDSAKAKELAHAVQNRAIETAQYGWIGQWYGPGAARKNVTGWIKAPVPVMWNIEKA
;
A
#
# COMPACT_ATOMS: atom_id res chain seq x y z
N MET A 1 -47.61 24.93 -58.18
CA MET A 1 -48.59 25.28 -57.14
C MET A 1 -48.09 24.67 -55.81
N ILE A 2 -47.58 25.50 -54.91
CA ILE A 2 -47.09 25.11 -53.62
C ILE A 2 -48.08 25.68 -52.60
N PRO A 3 -48.66 24.90 -51.69
CA PRO A 3 -49.51 25.47 -50.62
C PRO A 3 -48.70 25.93 -49.41
N THR A 4 -48.97 27.13 -49.02
CA THR A 4 -48.51 27.86 -47.86
C THR A 4 -49.13 27.31 -46.59
N ILE A 5 -48.31 26.91 -45.59
CA ILE A 5 -48.78 26.51 -44.25
C ILE A 5 -48.56 27.68 -43.26
N LYS A 6 -49.67 28.13 -42.66
CA LYS A 6 -49.74 29.22 -41.68
C LYS A 6 -49.11 28.84 -40.33
N ARG A 7 -48.30 29.74 -39.81
CA ARG A 7 -47.86 29.77 -38.39
C ARG A 7 -49.06 29.86 -37.45
N ARG A 8 -49.20 28.90 -36.52
CA ARG A 8 -50.02 29.05 -35.32
C ARG A 8 -49.15 29.10 -34.09
N THR A 9 -49.31 30.18 -33.34
CA THR A 9 -48.84 30.51 -32.01
C THR A 9 -49.09 29.39 -31.04
N PHE A 10 -48.05 28.93 -30.33
CA PHE A 10 -48.20 28.17 -29.10
C PHE A 10 -47.66 29.02 -27.94
N GLY A 11 -48.55 29.30 -27.04
CA GLY A 11 -48.37 30.16 -25.90
C GLY A 11 -47.59 29.50 -24.78
N VAL A 12 -46.99 30.36 -24.01
CA VAL A 12 -46.30 30.20 -22.75
C VAL A 12 -47.14 29.44 -21.73
N LEU A 13 -46.63 28.35 -21.18
CA LEU A 13 -46.92 27.83 -19.83
C LEU A 13 -46.03 26.60 -19.56
N THR A 14 -44.84 26.84 -18.97
CA THR A 14 -44.11 25.90 -18.10
C THR A 14 -42.84 26.58 -17.53
N ALA A 15 -43.04 27.51 -16.62
CA ALA A 15 -41.97 28.06 -15.79
C ALA A 15 -42.38 27.89 -14.31
N GLY A 16 -42.39 26.66 -13.83
CA GLY A 16 -42.81 26.42 -12.44
C GLY A 16 -42.28 25.15 -11.78
N ALA A 17 -41.64 24.24 -12.52
CA ALA A 17 -41.31 22.92 -11.98
C ALA A 17 -39.80 22.63 -11.84
N PHE A 18 -38.90 23.57 -12.18
CA PHE A 18 -37.46 23.30 -12.20
C PHE A 18 -36.70 23.70 -10.91
N VAL A 19 -37.33 24.38 -9.95
CA VAL A 19 -36.63 24.87 -8.73
C VAL A 19 -36.68 23.84 -7.59
N ALA A 20 -37.63 22.93 -7.57
CA ALA A 20 -37.73 21.93 -6.49
C ALA A 20 -36.78 20.74 -6.67
N ALA A 21 -36.41 20.38 -7.93
CA ALA A 21 -35.51 19.25 -8.19
C ALA A 21 -34.04 19.56 -7.87
N THR A 22 -33.63 20.83 -7.94
CA THR A 22 -32.25 21.22 -7.63
C THR A 22 -31.96 21.26 -6.11
N GLY A 23 -32.96 21.45 -5.28
CA GLY A 23 -32.83 21.44 -3.81
C GLY A 23 -32.68 20.04 -3.23
N ALA A 24 -33.46 19.09 -3.73
CA ALA A 24 -33.39 17.68 -3.30
C ALA A 24 -32.11 17.01 -3.78
N ALA A 25 -31.66 17.26 -5.03
CA ALA A 25 -30.38 16.77 -5.54
C ALA A 25 -29.18 17.32 -4.74
N ARG A 26 -29.22 18.60 -4.30
CA ARG A 26 -28.17 19.20 -3.48
C ARG A 26 -28.13 18.69 -2.02
N ALA A 27 -29.28 18.37 -1.44
CA ALA A 27 -29.33 17.82 -0.08
C ALA A 27 -28.79 16.39 -0.03
N ASP A 28 -29.02 15.61 -1.07
CA ASP A 28 -28.50 14.24 -1.22
C ASP A 28 -26.99 14.22 -1.49
N ASP A 29 -26.48 15.21 -2.22
CA ASP A 29 -25.05 15.34 -2.54
C ASP A 29 -24.14 15.58 -1.31
N LYS A 30 -24.66 16.21 -0.25
CA LYS A 30 -23.94 16.39 1.03
C LYS A 30 -23.66 15.09 1.78
N LYS A 31 -24.36 14.02 1.48
CA LYS A 31 -24.19 12.70 2.09
C LYS A 31 -23.38 11.74 1.23
N VAL A 32 -23.01 12.15 0.01
CA VAL A 32 -22.21 11.37 -0.92
C VAL A 32 -20.80 11.94 -0.99
N LEU A 33 -19.81 11.08 -0.78
CA LEU A 33 -18.39 11.40 -0.94
C LEU A 33 -17.87 10.77 -2.23
N ARG A 34 -17.33 11.59 -3.14
CA ARG A 34 -16.71 11.13 -4.39
C ARG A 34 -15.20 11.21 -4.28
N PHE A 35 -14.57 10.05 -4.40
CA PHE A 35 -13.15 9.86 -4.14
C PHE A 35 -12.44 9.25 -5.35
N VAL A 36 -11.34 9.84 -5.79
CA VAL A 36 -10.46 9.29 -6.83
C VAL A 36 -9.21 8.71 -6.17
N GLN A 37 -9.01 7.40 -6.33
CA GLN A 37 -7.82 6.69 -5.86
C GLN A 37 -6.63 6.87 -6.81
N ASN A 38 -5.44 6.48 -6.35
CA ASN A 38 -4.22 6.56 -7.16
C ASN A 38 -4.07 5.44 -8.20
N GLY A 39 -5.16 4.84 -8.63
CA GLY A 39 -5.20 3.81 -9.67
C GLY A 39 -6.55 3.13 -9.79
N ASN A 40 -6.75 2.42 -10.87
CA ASN A 40 -8.00 1.70 -11.16
C ASN A 40 -8.03 0.36 -10.40
N MET A 41 -9.21 -0.02 -9.93
CA MET A 41 -9.42 -1.23 -9.15
C MET A 41 -10.12 -2.31 -9.97
N SER A 42 -9.38 -3.31 -10.42
CA SER A 42 -9.90 -4.45 -11.18
C SER A 42 -10.04 -5.74 -10.35
N ILE A 43 -9.37 -5.80 -9.19
CA ILE A 43 -9.36 -6.96 -8.29
C ILE A 43 -9.94 -6.52 -6.96
N LEU A 44 -10.92 -7.28 -6.45
CA LEU A 44 -11.63 -6.98 -5.20
C LEU A 44 -11.20 -7.85 -4.02
N ASP A 45 -10.31 -8.82 -4.23
CA ASP A 45 -9.79 -9.68 -3.17
C ASP A 45 -8.50 -9.10 -2.56
N PRO A 46 -8.54 -8.53 -1.34
CA PRO A 46 -7.39 -7.87 -0.73
C PRO A 46 -6.33 -8.85 -0.20
N ILE A 47 -6.63 -10.14 -0.16
CA ILE A 47 -5.65 -11.18 0.20
C ILE A 47 -4.91 -11.68 -1.03
N TRP A 48 -5.57 -11.70 -2.18
CA TRP A 48 -4.99 -12.22 -3.43
C TRP A 48 -3.95 -11.27 -4.05
N THR A 49 -4.12 -9.95 -3.91
CA THR A 49 -3.23 -8.92 -4.50
C THR A 49 -2.64 -7.97 -3.45
N THR A 50 -1.44 -7.44 -3.75
CA THR A 50 -0.77 -6.39 -2.97
C THR A 50 -1.13 -4.97 -3.45
N ALA A 51 -2.11 -4.80 -4.36
CA ALA A 51 -2.50 -3.50 -4.89
C ALA A 51 -3.13 -2.60 -3.80
N TYR A 52 -2.64 -1.38 -3.66
CA TYR A 52 -3.11 -0.43 -2.64
C TYR A 52 -4.58 -0.04 -2.81
N VAL A 53 -5.06 0.08 -4.05
CA VAL A 53 -6.49 0.34 -4.33
C VAL A 53 -7.39 -0.76 -3.78
N THR A 54 -6.97 -2.03 -3.91
CA THR A 54 -7.70 -3.19 -3.35
C THR A 54 -7.58 -3.28 -1.83
N ARG A 55 -6.42 -2.93 -1.26
CA ARG A 55 -6.26 -2.79 0.19
C ARG A 55 -7.24 -1.76 0.76
N THR A 56 -7.35 -0.61 0.12
CA THR A 56 -8.28 0.45 0.52
C THR A 56 -9.73 -0.02 0.43
N HIS A 57 -10.12 -0.73 -0.65
CA HIS A 57 -11.41 -1.44 -0.73
C HIS A 57 -11.61 -2.39 0.47
N GLY A 58 -10.58 -3.17 0.83
CA GLY A 58 -10.63 -4.05 2.00
C GLY A 58 -11.00 -3.32 3.28
N TYR A 59 -10.44 -2.16 3.55
CA TYR A 59 -10.78 -1.34 4.73
C TYR A 59 -12.20 -0.79 4.74
N PHE A 60 -12.86 -0.64 3.60
CA PHE A 60 -14.28 -0.28 3.57
C PHE A 60 -15.15 -1.41 4.09
N ILE A 61 -14.91 -2.65 3.66
CA ILE A 61 -15.85 -3.77 3.81
C ILE A 61 -15.46 -4.81 4.85
N TYR A 62 -14.19 -4.87 5.26
CA TYR A 62 -13.69 -5.80 6.28
C TYR A 62 -13.23 -5.07 7.53
N ASP A 63 -13.10 -5.82 8.62
CA ASP A 63 -12.42 -5.37 9.84
C ASP A 63 -11.27 -6.32 10.18
N THR A 64 -10.44 -5.93 11.15
CA THR A 64 -9.22 -6.64 11.56
C THR A 64 -9.26 -6.96 13.05
N LEU A 65 -8.56 -8.01 13.50
CA LEU A 65 -8.45 -8.34 14.92
C LEU A 65 -7.75 -7.25 15.71
N PHE A 66 -6.68 -6.69 15.14
CA PHE A 66 -5.89 -5.58 15.68
C PHE A 66 -5.71 -4.53 14.59
N ALA A 67 -5.35 -3.32 14.98
CA ALA A 67 -5.05 -2.22 14.06
C ALA A 67 -3.96 -1.31 14.62
N MET A 68 -3.22 -0.66 13.73
CA MET A 68 -2.14 0.27 14.07
C MET A 68 -2.71 1.66 14.39
N ASP A 69 -2.31 2.26 15.51
CA ASP A 69 -2.64 3.64 15.87
C ASP A 69 -1.70 4.67 15.19
N GLU A 70 -1.95 5.95 15.41
CA GLU A 70 -1.14 7.05 14.87
C GLU A 70 0.31 7.11 15.38
N HIS A 71 0.61 6.36 16.46
CA HIS A 71 1.95 6.23 17.05
C HIS A 71 2.64 4.92 16.64
N ASN A 72 2.09 4.19 15.65
CA ASN A 72 2.55 2.88 15.18
C ASN A 72 2.44 1.76 16.22
N ALA A 73 1.65 1.93 17.28
CA ALA A 73 1.36 0.88 18.25
C ALA A 73 0.16 0.05 17.81
N ILE A 74 0.25 -1.27 18.00
CA ILE A 74 -0.85 -2.18 17.66
C ILE A 74 -1.86 -2.24 18.79
N LYS A 75 -3.12 -1.98 18.46
CA LYS A 75 -4.25 -1.92 19.39
C LYS A 75 -5.32 -2.96 19.01
N PRO A 76 -6.07 -3.50 19.99
CA PRO A 76 -7.24 -4.32 19.70
C PRO A 76 -8.27 -3.58 18.83
N GLN A 77 -8.89 -4.28 17.86
CA GLN A 77 -9.96 -3.75 17.01
C GLN A 77 -11.22 -4.61 17.09
N MET A 78 -11.26 -5.81 16.50
CA MET A 78 -12.33 -6.78 16.72
C MET A 78 -12.15 -7.55 18.04
N VAL A 79 -10.91 -7.68 18.51
CA VAL A 79 -10.57 -8.27 19.80
C VAL A 79 -10.99 -7.30 20.92
N ASP A 80 -11.66 -7.81 21.94
CA ASP A 80 -11.94 -7.12 23.21
C ASP A 80 -10.71 -7.17 24.10
N LYS A 81 -10.23 -8.38 24.40
CA LYS A 81 -9.03 -8.64 25.21
C LYS A 81 -8.28 -9.84 24.70
N TYR A 82 -7.03 -9.94 25.07
CA TYR A 82 -6.19 -11.12 24.80
C TYR A 82 -5.30 -11.44 26.01
N GLU A 83 -4.91 -12.71 26.11
CA GLU A 83 -4.04 -13.24 27.15
C GLU A 83 -2.88 -13.99 26.51
N VAL A 84 -1.72 -13.94 27.12
CA VAL A 84 -0.49 -14.58 26.65
C VAL A 84 0.06 -15.45 27.78
N SER A 85 0.37 -16.71 27.50
CA SER A 85 1.03 -17.60 28.48
C SER A 85 2.41 -17.07 28.89
N PRO A 86 2.91 -17.42 30.09
CA PRO A 86 4.22 -16.95 30.58
C PRO A 86 5.39 -17.30 29.65
N ASP A 87 5.31 -18.44 28.95
CA ASP A 87 6.29 -18.90 27.95
C ASP A 87 6.06 -18.31 26.56
N ARG A 88 5.00 -17.46 26.39
CA ARG A 88 4.60 -16.78 25.15
C ARG A 88 4.30 -17.72 23.98
N THR A 89 3.93 -18.99 24.26
CA THR A 89 3.56 -19.95 23.23
C THR A 89 2.05 -20.09 23.02
N GLU A 90 1.22 -19.59 23.95
CA GLU A 90 -0.23 -19.61 23.80
C GLU A 90 -0.79 -18.19 23.86
N TRP A 91 -1.57 -17.83 22.84
CA TRP A 91 -2.23 -16.52 22.68
C TRP A 91 -3.72 -16.73 22.58
N THR A 92 -4.47 -16.32 23.60
CA THR A 92 -5.94 -16.44 23.63
C THR A 92 -6.56 -15.09 23.33
N PHE A 93 -7.43 -15.06 22.32
CA PHE A 93 -8.12 -13.85 21.86
C PHE A 93 -9.62 -13.97 22.12
N VAL A 94 -10.23 -12.92 22.67
CA VAL A 94 -11.67 -12.81 22.92
C VAL A 94 -12.23 -11.69 22.04
N LEU A 95 -13.20 -12.02 21.18
CA LEU A 95 -13.89 -11.05 20.34
C LEU A 95 -14.85 -10.19 21.15
N ARG A 96 -14.95 -8.91 20.80
CA ARG A 96 -15.94 -8.00 21.42
C ARG A 96 -17.37 -8.35 21.00
N ASP A 97 -18.34 -7.88 21.75
CA ASP A 97 -19.77 -8.16 21.52
C ASP A 97 -20.33 -7.41 20.31
N GLY A 98 -21.31 -8.07 19.66
CA GLY A 98 -22.14 -7.47 18.62
C GLY A 98 -21.44 -7.27 17.29
N LEU A 99 -20.43 -8.04 16.98
CA LEU A 99 -19.84 -8.10 15.65
C LEU A 99 -20.74 -8.93 14.72
N GLU A 100 -21.13 -8.34 13.60
CA GLU A 100 -21.96 -8.98 12.58
C GLU A 100 -21.35 -8.84 11.19
N TRP A 101 -21.54 -9.87 10.37
CA TRP A 101 -21.28 -9.79 8.93
C TRP A 101 -22.36 -8.96 8.23
N HIS A 102 -22.08 -8.45 7.03
CA HIS A 102 -23.04 -7.66 6.25
C HIS A 102 -24.35 -8.43 5.93
N ASP A 103 -24.33 -9.76 5.97
CA ASP A 103 -25.53 -10.61 5.80
C ASP A 103 -26.31 -10.84 7.11
N GLY A 104 -25.88 -10.20 8.20
CA GLY A 104 -26.55 -10.24 9.51
C GLY A 104 -26.20 -11.44 10.38
N LYS A 105 -25.28 -12.33 9.95
CA LYS A 105 -24.80 -13.42 10.80
C LYS A 105 -23.74 -12.91 11.79
N PRO A 106 -23.63 -13.50 12.98
CA PRO A 106 -22.61 -13.12 13.95
C PRO A 106 -21.20 -13.47 13.41
N VAL A 107 -20.21 -12.66 13.77
CA VAL A 107 -18.81 -13.00 13.62
C VAL A 107 -18.40 -13.93 14.76
N THR A 108 -17.72 -15.01 14.43
CA THR A 108 -17.30 -16.03 15.41
C THR A 108 -15.79 -16.30 15.35
N ALA A 109 -15.29 -16.95 16.39
CA ALA A 109 -13.92 -17.48 16.44
C ALA A 109 -13.59 -18.44 15.29
N GLU A 110 -14.61 -19.19 14.83
CA GLU A 110 -14.46 -20.10 13.68
C GLU A 110 -14.21 -19.36 12.35
N ASP A 111 -14.63 -18.12 12.22
CA ASP A 111 -14.34 -17.27 11.04
C ASP A 111 -12.92 -16.73 11.06
N CYS A 112 -12.39 -16.41 12.25
CA CYS A 112 -11.09 -15.77 12.41
C CYS A 112 -9.93 -16.70 12.00
N ILE A 113 -10.01 -17.98 12.37
CA ILE A 113 -8.94 -18.96 12.12
C ILE A 113 -8.67 -19.14 10.62
N PRO A 114 -9.65 -19.47 9.76
CA PRO A 114 -9.40 -19.60 8.32
C PRO A 114 -9.00 -18.26 7.67
N SER A 115 -9.48 -17.13 8.20
CA SER A 115 -9.05 -15.80 7.72
C SER A 115 -7.55 -15.58 7.96
N ILE A 116 -7.05 -15.89 9.17
CA ILE A 116 -5.61 -15.82 9.49
C ILE A 116 -4.82 -16.79 8.61
N LYS A 117 -5.29 -18.01 8.42
CA LYS A 117 -4.61 -19.03 7.58
C LYS A 117 -4.55 -18.60 6.12
N ARG A 118 -5.64 -18.05 5.56
CA ARG A 118 -5.69 -17.57 4.18
C ARG A 118 -4.72 -16.42 3.95
N TRP A 119 -4.73 -15.42 4.83
CA TRP A 119 -3.76 -14.32 4.82
C TRP A 119 -2.33 -14.83 5.01
N GLY A 120 -2.13 -15.75 5.97
CA GLY A 120 -0.84 -16.36 6.29
C GLY A 120 -0.21 -17.12 5.14
N ALA A 121 -0.97 -17.57 4.15
CA ALA A 121 -0.46 -18.23 2.96
C ALA A 121 0.00 -17.25 1.85
N ARG A 122 -0.27 -15.97 1.98
CA ARG A 122 -0.05 -14.96 0.93
C ARG A 122 0.90 -13.83 1.32
N ASP A 123 0.85 -13.39 2.56
CA ASP A 123 1.62 -12.25 3.07
C ASP A 123 2.96 -12.67 3.66
N ALA A 124 4.02 -11.87 3.47
CA ALA A 124 5.36 -12.20 3.97
C ALA A 124 5.42 -12.33 5.50
N MET A 125 4.73 -11.44 6.24
CA MET A 125 4.62 -11.53 7.70
C MET A 125 3.74 -12.69 8.13
N GLY A 126 2.68 -12.94 7.35
CA GLY A 126 1.77 -14.05 7.54
C GLY A 126 2.45 -15.41 7.34
N LEU A 127 3.20 -15.57 6.28
CA LEU A 127 4.03 -16.75 6.03
C LEU A 127 4.99 -16.99 7.21
N LYS A 128 5.64 -15.94 7.70
CA LYS A 128 6.54 -16.04 8.86
C LYS A 128 5.80 -16.44 10.12
N LEU A 129 4.68 -15.80 10.44
CA LEU A 129 3.84 -16.21 11.59
C LEU A 129 3.45 -17.69 11.50
N MET A 130 3.02 -18.16 10.33
CA MET A 130 2.58 -19.56 10.15
C MET A 130 3.70 -20.58 10.29
N GLU A 131 4.98 -20.22 10.12
CA GLU A 131 6.12 -21.09 10.46
C GLU A 131 6.16 -21.40 11.96
N PHE A 132 5.77 -20.43 12.82
CA PHE A 132 5.73 -20.57 14.27
C PHE A 132 4.43 -21.20 14.77
N VAL A 133 3.33 -21.06 14.06
CA VAL A 133 2.05 -21.63 14.48
C VAL A 133 2.11 -23.16 14.47
N LYS A 134 1.74 -23.76 15.61
CA LYS A 134 1.54 -25.20 15.78
C LYS A 134 0.09 -25.58 15.52
N ASP A 135 -0.85 -24.83 16.10
CA ASP A 135 -2.28 -25.12 16.02
C ASP A 135 -3.15 -23.91 16.39
N PHE A 136 -4.43 -24.00 16.05
CA PHE A 136 -5.48 -23.08 16.52
C PHE A 136 -6.59 -23.89 17.18
N LYS A 137 -7.14 -23.39 18.29
CA LYS A 137 -8.27 -24.00 19.00
C LYS A 137 -9.42 -23.03 19.14
N VAL A 138 -10.61 -23.40 18.72
CA VAL A 138 -11.85 -22.71 19.08
C VAL A 138 -12.21 -23.11 20.49
N VAL A 139 -12.30 -22.13 21.39
CA VAL A 139 -12.71 -22.33 22.81
C VAL A 139 -14.22 -22.20 22.93
N ASN A 140 -14.80 -21.18 22.30
CA ASN A 140 -16.23 -20.92 22.15
C ASN A 140 -16.46 -19.96 20.98
N ASP A 141 -17.71 -19.56 20.74
CA ASP A 141 -18.07 -18.70 19.61
C ASP A 141 -17.28 -17.39 19.52
N LYS A 142 -16.76 -16.86 20.63
CA LYS A 142 -16.01 -15.59 20.67
C LYS A 142 -14.55 -15.74 21.03
N THR A 143 -14.11 -16.93 21.39
CA THR A 143 -12.76 -17.17 21.92
C THR A 143 -12.02 -18.22 21.14
N PHE A 144 -10.83 -17.89 20.68
CA PHE A 144 -9.92 -18.86 20.11
C PHE A 144 -8.50 -18.67 20.66
N THR A 145 -7.72 -19.75 20.64
CA THR A 145 -6.31 -19.75 21.04
C THR A 145 -5.43 -20.10 19.85
N MET A 146 -4.39 -19.33 19.64
CA MET A 146 -3.28 -19.62 18.73
C MET A 146 -2.14 -20.21 19.54
N ILE A 147 -1.70 -21.41 19.18
CA ILE A 147 -0.62 -22.15 19.83
C ILE A 147 0.60 -22.10 18.92
N LEU A 148 1.72 -21.66 19.46
CA LEU A 148 3.00 -21.57 18.78
C LEU A 148 3.91 -22.76 19.17
N LYS A 149 4.84 -23.11 18.28
CA LYS A 149 5.90 -24.11 18.52
C LYS A 149 6.97 -23.56 19.47
N GLU A 150 7.25 -22.27 19.37
CA GLU A 150 8.20 -21.48 20.14
C GLU A 150 7.74 -20.01 20.15
N PRO A 151 8.25 -19.15 21.04
CA PRO A 151 7.89 -17.74 21.06
C PRO A 151 8.16 -17.03 19.73
N TYR A 152 7.22 -16.18 19.32
CA TYR A 152 7.32 -15.30 18.16
C TYR A 152 7.10 -13.86 18.62
N GLY A 153 8.09 -12.99 18.36
CA GLY A 153 8.09 -11.61 18.87
C GLY A 153 7.08 -10.67 18.24
N LEU A 154 6.48 -11.05 17.08
CA LEU A 154 5.69 -10.16 16.24
C LEU A 154 4.22 -10.61 16.05
N VAL A 155 3.64 -11.30 17.04
CA VAL A 155 2.24 -11.79 16.92
C VAL A 155 1.27 -10.64 16.70
N LEU A 156 1.35 -9.58 17.51
CA LEU A 156 0.44 -8.43 17.40
C LEU A 156 0.69 -7.63 16.14
N GLU A 157 1.95 -7.38 15.79
CA GLU A 157 2.34 -6.69 14.56
C GLU A 157 1.86 -7.44 13.31
N SER A 158 1.87 -8.76 13.35
CA SER A 158 1.35 -9.60 12.27
C SER A 158 -0.16 -9.47 12.14
N LEU A 159 -0.90 -9.62 13.24
CA LEU A 159 -2.36 -9.57 13.25
C LEU A 159 -2.94 -8.16 13.13
N GLY A 160 -2.13 -7.12 13.35
CA GLY A 160 -2.46 -5.71 13.18
C GLY A 160 -1.77 -5.03 12.01
N LYS A 161 -1.17 -5.81 11.10
CA LYS A 161 -0.45 -5.28 9.93
C LYS A 161 -1.32 -4.33 9.11
N PRO A 162 -0.88 -3.07 8.87
CA PRO A 162 -1.75 -2.03 8.32
C PRO A 162 -1.82 -2.00 6.80
N SER A 163 -0.87 -2.61 6.11
CA SER A 163 -0.75 -2.44 4.65
C SER A 163 -0.17 -3.66 3.96
N SER A 164 -0.45 -3.75 2.67
CA SER A 164 -0.11 -4.77 1.67
C SER A 164 -0.34 -6.20 2.15
N ASN A 165 -1.50 -6.75 1.80
CA ASN A 165 -2.18 -7.91 2.35
C ASN A 165 -2.41 -7.78 3.88
N VAL A 166 -3.42 -6.99 4.21
CA VAL A 166 -3.88 -6.81 5.60
C VAL A 166 -4.60 -8.08 6.06
N PRO A 167 -4.44 -8.54 7.32
CA PRO A 167 -5.14 -9.71 7.86
C PRO A 167 -6.63 -9.40 8.12
N PHE A 168 -7.38 -9.17 7.05
CA PHE A 168 -8.81 -8.93 7.11
C PHE A 168 -9.57 -10.19 7.52
N MET A 169 -10.53 -10.03 8.44
CA MET A 169 -11.43 -11.11 8.84
C MET A 169 -12.57 -11.25 7.83
N MET A 170 -12.83 -12.48 7.42
CA MET A 170 -13.85 -12.85 6.43
C MET A 170 -14.74 -13.96 7.01
N PRO A 171 -16.01 -14.10 6.59
CA PRO A 171 -16.81 -15.28 6.92
C PRO A 171 -16.07 -16.56 6.55
N LYS A 172 -16.12 -17.58 7.41
CA LYS A 172 -15.45 -18.89 7.22
C LYS A 172 -15.63 -19.43 5.81
N ARG A 173 -16.86 -19.44 5.28
CA ARG A 173 -17.19 -19.90 3.92
C ARG A 173 -16.45 -19.18 2.80
N ILE A 174 -16.01 -17.92 3.04
CA ILE A 174 -15.22 -17.11 2.10
C ILE A 174 -13.73 -17.31 2.39
N ALA A 175 -13.34 -17.28 3.66
CA ALA A 175 -11.96 -17.44 4.09
C ALA A 175 -11.35 -18.82 3.73
N GLU A 176 -12.18 -19.86 3.61
CA GLU A 176 -11.76 -21.20 3.18
C GLU A 176 -11.53 -21.32 1.66
N THR A 177 -11.79 -20.25 0.87
CA THR A 177 -11.36 -20.19 -0.53
C THR A 177 -9.85 -20.35 -0.61
N ASP A 178 -9.39 -21.17 -1.54
CA ASP A 178 -7.96 -21.36 -1.82
C ASP A 178 -7.24 -19.98 -1.89
N PRO A 179 -6.19 -19.74 -1.11
CA PRO A 179 -5.51 -18.45 -1.06
C PRO A 179 -4.90 -18.00 -2.41
N PHE A 180 -4.76 -18.91 -3.36
CA PHE A 180 -4.30 -18.64 -4.73
C PHE A 180 -5.44 -18.48 -5.74
N LYS A 181 -6.70 -18.48 -5.27
CA LYS A 181 -7.91 -18.13 -6.04
C LYS A 181 -8.56 -16.90 -5.45
N GLN A 182 -9.08 -16.04 -6.33
CA GLN A 182 -9.85 -14.87 -5.91
C GLN A 182 -11.20 -15.30 -5.32
N ILE A 183 -11.64 -14.55 -4.29
CA ILE A 183 -13.01 -14.66 -3.78
C ILE A 183 -14.00 -14.01 -4.74
N ASP A 184 -15.22 -14.49 -4.74
CA ASP A 184 -16.35 -13.99 -5.54
C ASP A 184 -17.36 -13.17 -4.71
N SER A 185 -17.16 -13.07 -3.40
CA SER A 185 -18.07 -12.41 -2.45
C SER A 185 -17.40 -11.24 -1.73
N GLN A 186 -18.14 -10.14 -1.61
CA GLN A 186 -17.71 -8.92 -0.93
C GLN A 186 -18.42 -8.73 0.42
N ILE A 187 -18.76 -9.83 1.11
CA ILE A 187 -19.36 -9.81 2.45
C ILE A 187 -18.24 -9.71 3.49
N GLY A 188 -18.26 -8.62 4.25
CA GLY A 188 -17.37 -8.36 5.37
C GLY A 188 -18.12 -7.97 6.63
N SER A 189 -17.41 -7.43 7.62
CA SER A 189 -17.94 -6.89 8.88
C SER A 189 -17.56 -5.42 9.09
N GLY A 190 -17.06 -4.78 8.05
CA GLY A 190 -16.54 -3.41 8.09
C GLY A 190 -17.61 -2.32 8.11
N PRO A 191 -17.15 -1.05 8.20
CA PRO A 191 -18.03 0.10 8.36
C PRO A 191 -18.85 0.46 7.13
N PHE A 192 -18.53 -0.07 5.95
CA PHE A 192 -19.26 0.12 4.70
C PHE A 192 -19.62 -1.22 4.06
N ILE A 193 -20.66 -1.20 3.22
CA ILE A 193 -21.12 -2.34 2.41
C ILE A 193 -20.88 -2.01 0.94
N TYR A 194 -20.25 -2.91 0.20
CA TYR A 194 -20.06 -2.78 -1.25
C TYR A 194 -21.35 -3.06 -2.01
N VAL A 195 -21.74 -2.15 -2.92
CA VAL A 195 -22.97 -2.26 -3.72
C VAL A 195 -22.62 -2.74 -5.12
N ASN A 196 -22.58 -4.05 -5.29
CA ASN A 196 -22.18 -4.68 -6.56
C ASN A 196 -23.09 -4.26 -7.74
N ALA A 197 -24.39 -4.12 -7.51
CA ALA A 197 -25.36 -3.75 -8.56
C ALA A 197 -25.16 -2.33 -9.14
N GLU A 198 -24.51 -1.43 -8.37
CA GLU A 198 -24.26 -0.04 -8.79
C GLU A 198 -22.78 0.20 -9.15
N SER A 199 -21.93 -0.78 -8.90
CA SER A 199 -20.49 -0.70 -9.20
C SER A 199 -20.22 -1.18 -10.62
N LYS A 200 -19.41 -0.41 -11.34
CA LYS A 200 -19.02 -0.70 -12.73
C LYS A 200 -17.50 -0.54 -12.85
N PRO A 201 -16.75 -1.65 -12.95
CA PRO A 201 -15.32 -1.58 -13.20
C PRO A 201 -14.99 -0.71 -14.41
N GLY A 202 -13.98 0.16 -14.28
CA GLY A 202 -13.63 1.17 -15.29
C GLY A 202 -14.44 2.48 -15.21
N GLU A 203 -15.47 2.56 -14.35
CA GLU A 203 -16.25 3.78 -14.10
C GLU A 203 -16.23 4.16 -12.61
N LYS A 204 -16.80 3.30 -11.77
CA LYS A 204 -16.91 3.55 -10.33
C LYS A 204 -17.15 2.30 -9.48
N HIS A 205 -16.79 2.41 -8.20
CA HIS A 205 -17.15 1.46 -7.14
C HIS A 205 -17.96 2.17 -6.06
N VAL A 206 -19.04 1.54 -5.61
CA VAL A 206 -20.05 2.14 -4.74
C VAL A 206 -20.08 1.44 -3.39
N TYR A 207 -20.08 2.23 -2.33
CA TYR A 207 -20.17 1.78 -0.94
C TYR A 207 -21.24 2.57 -0.22
N VAL A 208 -22.02 1.87 0.60
CA VAL A 208 -23.01 2.50 1.50
C VAL A 208 -22.64 2.23 2.95
N LYS A 209 -23.05 3.11 3.84
CA LYS A 209 -22.84 2.99 5.27
C LYS A 209 -23.44 1.69 5.81
N ASN A 210 -22.65 0.94 6.57
CA ASN A 210 -23.18 -0.17 7.36
C ASN A 210 -23.82 0.36 8.66
N THR A 211 -25.13 0.48 8.69
CA THR A 211 -25.87 1.00 9.84
C THR A 211 -25.83 0.07 11.07
N LYS A 212 -25.45 -1.19 10.89
CA LYS A 212 -25.27 -2.17 11.97
C LYS A 212 -23.84 -2.23 12.51
N TYR A 213 -22.89 -1.56 11.85
CA TYR A 213 -21.51 -1.54 12.32
C TYR A 213 -21.43 -0.92 13.72
N LYS A 214 -20.75 -1.62 14.63
CA LYS A 214 -20.51 -1.14 16.00
C LYS A 214 -19.08 -0.62 16.12
N PRO A 215 -18.85 0.70 16.03
CA PRO A 215 -17.52 1.25 16.26
C PRO A 215 -17.06 0.99 17.69
N ARG A 216 -15.75 0.99 17.92
CA ARG A 216 -15.20 1.03 19.28
C ARG A 216 -15.55 2.35 19.96
N SER A 217 -15.55 2.36 21.30
CA SER A 217 -15.81 3.57 22.09
C SER A 217 -14.62 4.51 22.18
N GLU A 218 -13.40 3.99 21.97
CA GLU A 218 -12.18 4.78 22.00
C GLU A 218 -12.14 5.75 20.82
N PRO A 219 -11.56 6.93 20.99
CA PRO A 219 -11.37 7.87 19.89
C PRO A 219 -10.61 7.21 18.71
N PRO A 220 -10.92 7.61 17.46
CA PRO A 220 -10.14 7.14 16.31
C PRO A 220 -8.68 7.59 16.42
N SER A 221 -7.75 6.68 16.16
CA SER A 221 -6.30 6.94 16.13
C SER A 221 -5.66 6.05 15.06
N GLY A 222 -5.17 6.65 13.99
CA GLY A 222 -4.69 5.90 12.84
C GLY A 222 -5.79 4.97 12.28
N LEU A 223 -5.51 3.68 12.23
CA LEU A 223 -6.45 2.64 11.77
C LEU A 223 -7.24 2.00 12.92
N SER A 224 -6.93 2.36 14.17
CA SER A 224 -7.54 1.83 15.39
C SER A 224 -8.61 2.75 15.99
N GLY A 225 -9.33 2.23 16.98
CA GLY A 225 -10.39 2.97 17.70
C GLY A 225 -11.71 3.03 16.95
N GLY A 226 -12.49 4.07 17.21
CA GLY A 226 -13.85 4.22 16.69
C GLY A 226 -13.90 4.57 15.21
N LYS A 227 -14.33 3.63 14.38
CA LYS A 227 -14.57 3.83 12.94
C LYS A 227 -16.00 4.36 12.73
N VAL A 228 -16.21 5.66 12.95
CA VAL A 228 -17.53 6.30 12.89
C VAL A 228 -17.82 6.78 11.46
N VAL A 229 -18.78 6.16 10.78
CA VAL A 229 -19.18 6.56 9.42
C VAL A 229 -20.21 7.71 9.50
N LYS A 230 -19.86 8.87 8.92
CA LYS A 230 -20.73 10.05 8.84
C LYS A 230 -21.36 10.22 7.46
N MET A 231 -20.72 9.71 6.40
CA MET A 231 -21.26 9.73 5.03
C MET A 231 -22.20 8.55 4.81
N GLU A 232 -23.32 8.75 4.13
CA GLU A 232 -24.25 7.66 3.81
C GLU A 232 -23.75 6.82 2.62
N ARG A 233 -22.92 7.44 1.73
CA ARG A 233 -22.43 6.83 0.51
C ARG A 233 -21.02 7.31 0.18
N VAL A 234 -20.19 6.42 -0.32
CA VAL A 234 -18.89 6.73 -0.93
C VAL A 234 -18.86 6.14 -2.34
N GLU A 235 -18.48 6.95 -3.30
CA GLU A 235 -18.24 6.53 -4.67
C GLU A 235 -16.75 6.69 -4.98
N ILE A 236 -16.06 5.59 -5.26
CA ILE A 236 -14.72 5.63 -5.82
C ILE A 236 -14.88 5.79 -7.33
N ILE A 237 -14.46 6.92 -7.86
CA ILE A 237 -14.56 7.26 -9.27
C ILE A 237 -13.24 6.88 -9.96
N GLU A 238 -13.30 6.08 -11.02
CA GLU A 238 -12.12 5.75 -11.81
C GLU A 238 -11.89 6.84 -12.86
N MET A 239 -10.84 7.64 -12.65
CA MET A 239 -10.48 8.78 -13.48
C MET A 239 -8.96 8.73 -13.75
N PRO A 240 -8.52 8.08 -14.84
CA PRO A 240 -7.09 7.84 -15.09
C PRO A 240 -6.27 9.09 -15.41
N ASP A 241 -6.88 10.13 -15.99
CA ASP A 241 -6.17 11.35 -16.38
C ASP A 241 -6.01 12.31 -15.20
N PRO A 242 -4.78 12.63 -14.75
CA PRO A 242 -4.55 13.50 -13.60
C PRO A 242 -5.04 14.94 -13.80
N GLN A 243 -4.99 15.49 -15.03
CA GLN A 243 -5.48 16.84 -15.28
C GLN A 243 -7.00 16.89 -15.19
N GLN A 244 -7.70 15.83 -15.64
CA GLN A 244 -9.15 15.72 -15.45
C GLN A 244 -9.50 15.64 -13.96
N GLN A 245 -8.74 14.91 -13.14
CA GLN A 245 -8.94 14.87 -11.68
C GLN A 245 -8.85 16.26 -11.06
N VAL A 246 -7.83 17.06 -11.43
CA VAL A 246 -7.66 18.43 -10.94
C VAL A 246 -8.82 19.34 -11.37
N ASN A 247 -9.23 19.24 -12.63
CA ASN A 247 -10.36 20.03 -13.14
C ASN A 247 -11.67 19.64 -12.41
N ALA A 248 -11.91 18.34 -12.19
CA ALA A 248 -13.10 17.83 -11.53
C ALA A 248 -13.19 18.25 -10.05
N ILE A 249 -12.08 18.24 -9.30
CA ILE A 249 -12.09 18.68 -7.89
C ILE A 249 -12.32 20.19 -7.78
N ILE A 250 -11.74 20.99 -8.67
CA ILE A 250 -11.97 22.45 -8.74
C ILE A 250 -13.43 22.75 -9.10
N ALA A 251 -13.99 22.03 -10.07
CA ALA A 251 -15.39 22.15 -10.46
C ALA A 251 -16.39 21.66 -9.39
N GLY A 252 -15.92 20.83 -8.42
CA GLY A 252 -16.77 20.23 -7.38
C GLY A 252 -17.51 18.97 -7.85
N GLU A 253 -17.08 18.34 -8.91
CA GLU A 253 -17.60 17.08 -9.41
C GLU A 253 -17.11 15.89 -8.58
N ILE A 254 -15.91 16.00 -7.98
CA ILE A 254 -15.34 15.07 -7.01
C ILE A 254 -14.93 15.80 -5.73
N ASP A 255 -14.81 15.08 -4.63
CA ASP A 255 -14.54 15.62 -3.30
C ASP A 255 -13.09 15.41 -2.85
N LEU A 256 -12.47 14.33 -3.28
CA LEU A 256 -11.15 13.87 -2.85
C LEU A 256 -10.35 13.29 -4.01
N ILE A 257 -9.05 13.57 -4.01
CA ILE A 257 -8.04 12.84 -4.80
C ILE A 257 -7.00 12.29 -3.82
N GLU A 258 -6.74 10.97 -3.88
CA GLU A 258 -5.80 10.32 -2.97
C GLU A 258 -4.39 10.88 -3.10
N GLN A 259 -3.88 10.99 -4.31
CA GLN A 259 -2.48 11.34 -4.56
C GLN A 259 -2.31 11.97 -5.94
N PRO A 260 -2.63 13.27 -6.06
CA PRO A 260 -2.37 13.99 -7.30
C PRO A 260 -0.86 14.10 -7.56
N PRO A 261 -0.42 14.15 -8.83
CA PRO A 261 0.98 14.40 -9.18
C PRO A 261 1.51 15.72 -8.58
N HIS A 262 2.77 15.71 -8.16
CA HIS A 262 3.37 16.85 -7.47
C HIS A 262 3.41 18.12 -8.31
N ASP A 263 3.59 18.02 -9.62
CA ASP A 263 3.60 19.14 -10.57
C ASP A 263 2.24 19.83 -10.72
N LEU A 264 1.14 19.15 -10.36
CA LEU A 264 -0.22 19.70 -10.37
C LEU A 264 -0.65 20.31 -9.01
N LEU A 265 0.11 20.09 -7.93
CA LEU A 265 -0.21 20.63 -6.60
C LEU A 265 -0.31 22.17 -6.57
N PRO A 266 0.54 22.95 -7.28
CA PRO A 266 0.43 24.41 -7.29
C PRO A 266 -0.94 24.91 -7.79
N ILE A 267 -1.55 24.25 -8.77
CA ILE A 267 -2.87 24.60 -9.32
C ILE A 267 -3.93 24.46 -8.23
N MET A 268 -3.92 23.35 -7.49
CA MET A 268 -4.88 23.08 -6.42
C MET A 268 -4.65 23.98 -5.20
N LYS A 269 -3.39 24.29 -4.85
CA LYS A 269 -3.06 25.28 -3.79
C LYS A 269 -3.59 26.66 -4.11
N GLY A 270 -3.64 27.03 -5.38
CA GLY A 270 -4.15 28.34 -5.85
C GLY A 270 -5.68 28.45 -5.82
N ASP A 271 -6.41 27.33 -5.76
CA ASP A 271 -7.87 27.33 -5.75
C ASP A 271 -8.44 27.57 -4.34
N LYS A 272 -9.45 28.46 -4.25
CA LYS A 272 -10.08 28.82 -2.96
C LYS A 272 -10.97 27.72 -2.39
N GLY A 273 -11.44 26.78 -3.19
CA GLY A 273 -12.35 25.68 -2.81
C GLY A 273 -11.62 24.37 -2.48
N VAL A 274 -10.31 24.29 -2.75
CA VAL A 274 -9.49 23.08 -2.56
C VAL A 274 -8.48 23.28 -1.44
N GLN A 275 -8.11 22.22 -0.75
CA GLN A 275 -7.04 22.14 0.25
C GLN A 275 -6.21 20.87 0.01
N LEU A 276 -4.90 20.94 0.33
CA LEU A 276 -4.07 19.74 0.38
C LEU A 276 -4.19 19.06 1.75
N VAL A 277 -4.17 17.73 1.75
CA VAL A 277 -4.36 16.90 2.94
C VAL A 277 -3.15 15.99 3.12
N ASP A 278 -2.51 16.09 4.28
CA ASP A 278 -1.48 15.14 4.70
C ASP A 278 -2.13 14.04 5.56
N TRP A 279 -2.47 12.92 4.92
CA TRP A 279 -3.02 11.76 5.63
C TRP A 279 -2.00 10.67 5.91
N ASN A 280 -0.87 10.60 5.19
CA ASN A 280 0.19 9.62 5.43
C ASN A 280 1.50 10.26 5.90
N PRO A 281 1.64 10.55 7.20
CA PRO A 281 2.82 11.24 7.72
C PRO A 281 4.12 10.43 7.63
N LEU A 282 4.04 9.11 7.51
CA LEU A 282 5.22 8.27 7.29
C LEU A 282 5.70 8.31 5.84
N GLY A 283 4.84 8.66 4.91
CA GLY A 283 5.17 8.74 3.49
C GLY A 283 5.41 7.39 2.83
N GLN A 284 6.27 7.43 1.84
CA GLN A 284 6.58 6.32 0.93
C GLN A 284 8.07 6.30 0.64
N GLN A 285 8.59 5.17 0.16
CA GLN A 285 9.99 5.02 -0.23
C GLN A 285 10.08 4.49 -1.66
N PHE A 286 10.92 5.11 -2.49
CA PHE A 286 11.25 4.57 -3.80
C PHE A 286 12.19 3.38 -3.69
N VAL A 287 11.98 2.39 -4.54
CA VAL A 287 12.71 1.13 -4.55
C VAL A 287 13.39 0.92 -5.91
N TYR A 288 14.67 0.64 -5.85
CA TYR A 288 15.53 0.22 -6.96
C TYR A 288 15.73 -1.29 -6.84
N ARG A 289 15.15 -2.06 -7.75
CA ARG A 289 15.16 -3.53 -7.66
C ARG A 289 16.01 -4.16 -8.74
N PHE A 290 16.91 -5.05 -8.33
CA PHE A 290 17.71 -5.90 -9.20
C PHE A 290 17.08 -7.26 -9.46
N ASN A 291 17.37 -7.84 -10.62
CA ASN A 291 17.21 -9.26 -10.87
C ASN A 291 18.51 -9.99 -10.48
N HIS A 292 18.48 -10.70 -9.36
CA HIS A 292 19.67 -11.40 -8.83
C HIS A 292 19.99 -12.70 -9.57
N THR A 293 19.10 -13.18 -10.42
CA THR A 293 19.27 -14.46 -11.14
C THR A 293 19.93 -14.28 -12.50
N GLN A 294 19.98 -13.04 -13.02
CA GLN A 294 20.47 -12.74 -14.36
C GLN A 294 21.76 -11.91 -14.35
N PRO A 295 22.73 -12.22 -15.26
CA PRO A 295 23.87 -11.34 -15.47
C PRO A 295 23.41 -9.93 -15.90
N PRO A 296 24.16 -8.88 -15.53
CA PRO A 296 25.36 -8.91 -14.69
C PRO A 296 25.04 -8.87 -13.18
N PHE A 297 23.77 -8.69 -12.77
CA PHE A 297 23.39 -8.46 -11.37
C PHE A 297 23.25 -9.74 -10.52
N ASN A 298 23.51 -10.92 -11.06
CA ASN A 298 23.81 -12.10 -10.25
C ASN A 298 25.13 -11.94 -9.45
N ASN A 299 26.03 -11.02 -9.87
CA ASN A 299 27.24 -10.69 -9.15
C ASN A 299 27.00 -9.55 -8.13
N PRO A 300 27.18 -9.77 -6.81
CA PRO A 300 26.96 -8.73 -5.78
C PRO A 300 27.90 -7.53 -5.91
N LYS A 301 29.15 -7.70 -6.42
CA LYS A 301 30.06 -6.57 -6.66
C LYS A 301 29.53 -5.63 -7.73
N ILE A 302 28.90 -6.16 -8.78
CA ILE A 302 28.28 -5.34 -9.84
C ILE A 302 27.05 -4.61 -9.32
N ARG A 303 26.21 -5.25 -8.50
CA ARG A 303 25.09 -4.57 -7.83
C ARG A 303 25.58 -3.44 -6.93
N ARG A 304 26.67 -3.69 -6.18
CA ARG A 304 27.28 -2.68 -5.31
C ARG A 304 27.84 -1.50 -6.11
N ALA A 305 28.50 -1.77 -7.25
CA ALA A 305 28.96 -0.72 -8.17
C ALA A 305 27.80 0.15 -8.67
N ALA A 306 26.67 -0.48 -9.04
CA ALA A 306 25.47 0.24 -9.46
C ALA A 306 24.90 1.14 -8.35
N LEU A 307 24.83 0.64 -7.11
CA LEU A 307 24.31 1.44 -5.98
C LEU A 307 25.27 2.54 -5.52
N LEU A 308 26.57 2.38 -5.69
CA LEU A 308 27.55 3.46 -5.45
C LEU A 308 27.39 4.65 -6.39
N ALA A 309 26.76 4.48 -7.55
CA ALA A 309 26.43 5.56 -8.47
C ALA A 309 25.15 6.32 -8.10
N VAL A 310 24.35 5.81 -7.16
CA VAL A 310 23.06 6.40 -6.75
C VAL A 310 23.27 7.64 -5.89
N ARG A 311 22.54 8.70 -6.22
CA ARG A 311 22.31 9.86 -5.37
C ARG A 311 20.81 10.08 -5.22
N GLN A 312 20.27 9.80 -4.05
CA GLN A 312 18.82 9.88 -3.79
C GLN A 312 18.20 11.20 -4.19
N GLU A 313 18.91 12.31 -3.93
CA GLU A 313 18.40 13.65 -4.22
C GLU A 313 18.06 13.86 -5.71
N ASP A 314 18.81 13.21 -6.64
CA ASP A 314 18.56 13.33 -8.07
C ASP A 314 17.22 12.67 -8.44
N TYR A 315 16.91 11.51 -7.85
CA TYR A 315 15.61 10.84 -8.02
C TYR A 315 14.47 11.67 -7.44
N LEU A 316 14.65 12.16 -6.21
CA LEU A 316 13.63 12.91 -5.49
C LEU A 316 13.32 14.23 -6.17
N LYS A 317 14.33 14.96 -6.68
CA LYS A 317 14.13 16.18 -7.48
C LYS A 317 13.44 15.90 -8.80
N ALA A 318 13.80 14.83 -9.49
CA ALA A 318 13.23 14.47 -10.79
C ALA A 318 11.78 13.98 -10.71
N THR A 319 11.37 13.40 -9.56
CA THR A 319 10.05 12.78 -9.38
C THR A 319 9.09 13.60 -8.54
N VAL A 320 9.58 14.23 -7.47
CA VAL A 320 8.79 14.95 -6.47
C VAL A 320 8.96 16.46 -6.58
N GLY A 321 10.18 16.94 -6.81
CA GLY A 321 10.51 18.33 -7.07
C GLY A 321 10.70 19.18 -5.80
N GLU A 322 9.65 19.46 -5.05
CA GLU A 322 9.68 20.35 -3.90
C GLU A 322 10.22 19.67 -2.62
N LEU A 323 11.21 20.29 -1.95
CA LEU A 323 11.88 19.79 -0.74
C LEU A 323 10.93 19.42 0.41
N GLN A 324 9.79 20.09 0.53
CA GLN A 324 8.82 19.80 1.59
C GLN A 324 8.15 18.43 1.44
N TYR A 325 8.20 17.83 0.24
CA TYR A 325 7.56 16.56 -0.07
C TYR A 325 8.54 15.39 -0.17
N TYR A 326 9.80 15.57 0.17
CA TYR A 326 10.73 14.45 0.22
C TYR A 326 11.78 14.58 1.33
N LYS A 327 12.40 13.46 1.65
CA LYS A 327 13.51 13.37 2.59
C LYS A 327 14.57 12.41 2.06
N VAL A 328 15.81 12.86 2.08
CA VAL A 328 16.98 12.01 1.86
C VAL A 328 17.27 11.26 3.15
N SER A 329 17.39 9.92 3.07
CA SER A 329 17.66 9.08 4.25
C SER A 329 18.37 7.80 3.82
N SER A 330 19.46 7.46 4.49
CA SER A 330 20.17 6.19 4.29
C SER A 330 19.56 5.02 5.06
N ALA A 331 18.45 5.24 5.76
CA ALA A 331 17.72 4.22 6.49
C ALA A 331 16.85 3.36 5.55
N ALA A 332 16.98 2.03 5.60
CA ALA A 332 16.14 1.10 4.87
C ALA A 332 14.74 0.99 5.48
N PHE A 333 14.64 1.08 6.80
CA PHE A 333 13.38 1.23 7.53
C PHE A 333 13.09 2.72 7.67
N ILE A 334 11.87 3.12 7.38
CA ILE A 334 11.49 4.54 7.27
C ILE A 334 11.95 5.37 8.48
N GLY A 335 12.56 6.50 8.20
CA GLY A 335 13.01 7.45 9.22
C GLY A 335 11.86 7.95 10.09
N GLY A 336 12.08 8.00 11.41
CA GLY A 336 11.05 8.33 12.40
C GLY A 336 10.32 7.12 12.99
N THR A 337 10.67 5.89 12.57
CA THR A 337 10.12 4.64 13.14
C THR A 337 11.13 3.94 14.07
N PRO A 338 10.71 3.00 14.94
CA PRO A 338 11.59 2.39 15.93
C PRO A 338 12.84 1.69 15.37
N ASN A 339 12.75 1.10 14.18
CA ASN A 339 13.85 0.39 13.53
C ASN A 339 14.69 1.26 12.60
N ALA A 340 14.37 2.56 12.46
CA ALA A 340 15.13 3.47 11.61
C ALA A 340 16.58 3.61 12.08
N PHE A 341 17.50 3.42 11.13
CA PHE A 341 18.93 3.52 11.35
C PHE A 341 19.59 4.12 10.10
N GLU A 342 20.17 5.32 10.25
CA GLU A 342 20.92 5.93 9.16
C GLU A 342 22.22 5.14 8.93
N ALA A 343 22.40 4.64 7.72
CA ALA A 343 23.60 3.89 7.36
C ALA A 343 24.85 4.76 7.40
N PRO A 344 26.01 4.21 7.79
CA PRO A 344 27.26 4.95 7.79
C PRO A 344 27.64 5.39 6.37
N ASP A 345 28.52 6.38 6.28
CA ASP A 345 29.15 6.87 5.04
C ASP A 345 28.19 7.45 3.98
N GLY A 346 26.93 7.72 4.37
CA GLY A 346 25.94 8.29 3.46
C GLY A 346 25.56 7.36 2.32
N TYR A 347 25.43 6.07 2.59
CA TYR A 347 24.98 5.06 1.61
C TYR A 347 23.72 5.49 0.86
N LEU A 348 23.76 5.44 -0.47
CA LEU A 348 22.74 5.92 -1.42
C LEU A 348 22.47 7.45 -1.37
N VAL A 349 23.09 8.18 -0.44
CA VAL A 349 22.95 9.64 -0.31
C VAL A 349 24.09 10.34 -1.07
N LYS A 350 25.31 9.86 -0.90
CA LYS A 350 26.51 10.38 -1.58
C LYS A 350 27.05 9.34 -2.54
N PRO A 351 27.07 9.61 -3.86
CA PRO A 351 27.66 8.69 -4.82
C PRO A 351 29.18 8.67 -4.67
N ASP A 352 29.77 7.50 -4.98
CA ASP A 352 31.22 7.30 -5.09
C ASP A 352 31.53 6.71 -6.47
N TYR A 353 31.57 7.56 -7.48
CA TYR A 353 31.73 7.16 -8.88
C TYR A 353 33.08 6.48 -9.14
N GLU A 354 34.16 6.90 -8.47
CA GLU A 354 35.47 6.30 -8.69
C GLU A 354 35.54 4.89 -8.11
N LYS A 355 35.00 4.69 -6.90
CA LYS A 355 34.87 3.37 -6.31
C LYS A 355 33.92 2.47 -7.11
N ALA A 356 32.83 3.03 -7.66
CA ALA A 356 31.90 2.30 -8.53
C ALA A 356 32.61 1.79 -9.80
N LYS A 357 33.37 2.64 -10.48
CA LYS A 357 34.17 2.27 -11.69
C LYS A 357 35.19 1.20 -11.35
N ALA A 358 35.95 1.38 -10.26
CA ALA A 358 36.96 0.42 -9.83
C ALA A 358 36.35 -0.96 -9.55
N LEU A 359 35.21 -0.97 -8.81
CA LEU A 359 34.53 -2.21 -8.46
C LEU A 359 33.90 -2.90 -9.68
N LEU A 360 33.37 -2.12 -10.64
CA LEU A 360 32.81 -2.64 -11.88
C LEU A 360 33.88 -3.33 -12.71
N LYS A 361 35.09 -2.72 -12.82
CA LYS A 361 36.27 -3.29 -13.50
C LYS A 361 36.77 -4.55 -12.78
N GLU A 362 36.90 -4.50 -11.44
CA GLU A 362 37.31 -5.65 -10.62
C GLU A 362 36.36 -6.84 -10.77
N ALA A 363 35.05 -6.55 -10.85
CA ALA A 363 33.98 -7.55 -11.00
C ALA A 363 33.94 -8.17 -12.43
N GLY A 364 34.71 -7.65 -13.36
CA GLY A 364 34.81 -8.17 -14.74
C GLY A 364 33.55 -7.91 -15.57
N TYR A 365 32.91 -6.74 -15.42
CA TYR A 365 31.77 -6.39 -16.27
C TYR A 365 32.21 -6.32 -17.75
N ASP A 366 31.53 -7.11 -18.58
CA ASP A 366 31.88 -7.34 -20.00
C ASP A 366 31.29 -6.30 -20.97
N GLY A 367 30.52 -5.32 -20.44
CA GLY A 367 29.82 -4.32 -21.26
C GLY A 367 28.50 -4.80 -21.88
N SER A 368 27.96 -5.94 -21.43
CA SER A 368 26.62 -6.40 -21.83
C SER A 368 25.55 -5.37 -21.44
N PRO A 369 24.57 -5.08 -22.33
CA PRO A 369 23.51 -4.12 -22.02
C PRO A 369 22.68 -4.53 -20.82
N VAL A 370 22.46 -3.58 -19.91
CA VAL A 370 21.58 -3.71 -18.75
C VAL A 370 20.15 -3.30 -19.15
N VAL A 371 19.21 -4.21 -19.12
CA VAL A 371 17.80 -3.93 -19.41
C VAL A 371 17.16 -3.26 -18.19
N LEU A 372 16.86 -1.96 -18.35
CA LEU A 372 16.22 -1.10 -17.37
C LEU A 372 14.77 -0.83 -17.81
N MET A 373 13.78 -1.31 -17.02
CA MET A 373 12.37 -1.08 -17.33
C MET A 373 11.91 0.27 -16.81
N GLN A 374 11.23 1.07 -17.66
CA GLN A 374 10.64 2.35 -17.33
C GLN A 374 9.12 2.28 -17.45
N SER A 375 8.42 2.67 -16.38
CA SER A 375 6.96 2.92 -16.44
C SER A 375 6.67 4.29 -17.01
N THR A 376 5.74 4.37 -17.98
CA THR A 376 5.29 5.63 -18.60
C THR A 376 3.92 6.11 -18.11
N THR A 377 3.12 5.23 -17.48
CA THR A 377 1.74 5.53 -17.07
C THR A 377 1.56 5.69 -15.56
N LEU A 378 2.64 5.59 -14.78
CA LEU A 378 2.63 5.88 -13.35
C LEU A 378 3.56 7.08 -13.10
N PRO A 379 3.02 8.32 -13.05
CA PRO A 379 3.82 9.57 -13.10
C PRO A 379 4.97 9.61 -12.09
N VAL A 380 4.71 9.18 -10.85
CA VAL A 380 5.71 9.16 -9.77
C VAL A 380 6.92 8.26 -10.05
N LEU A 381 6.83 7.29 -10.98
CA LEU A 381 7.94 6.42 -11.37
C LEU A 381 8.56 6.77 -12.73
N THR A 382 7.89 7.58 -13.55
CA THR A 382 8.32 7.83 -14.93
C THR A 382 9.76 8.34 -15.01
N ASN A 383 10.16 9.23 -14.11
CA ASN A 383 11.48 9.85 -14.13
C ASN A 383 12.57 9.06 -13.38
N THR A 384 12.26 7.97 -12.69
CA THR A 384 13.27 7.19 -11.94
C THR A 384 14.25 6.47 -12.85
N ALA A 385 13.78 5.89 -13.96
CA ALA A 385 14.62 5.15 -14.87
C ALA A 385 15.60 6.03 -15.66
N PRO A 386 15.25 7.21 -16.22
CA PRO A 386 16.21 8.15 -16.81
C PRO A 386 17.33 8.56 -15.85
N VAL A 387 17.02 8.84 -14.56
CA VAL A 387 18.05 9.14 -13.54
C VAL A 387 18.98 7.95 -13.33
N THR A 388 18.43 6.74 -13.21
CA THR A 388 19.23 5.51 -13.10
C THR A 388 20.12 5.31 -14.32
N LYS A 389 19.59 5.49 -15.54
CA LYS A 389 20.37 5.37 -16.77
C LYS A 389 21.58 6.29 -16.74
N ALA A 390 21.37 7.58 -16.44
CA ALA A 390 22.44 8.57 -16.38
C ALA A 390 23.53 8.19 -15.34
N ALA A 391 23.11 7.78 -14.13
CA ALA A 391 24.02 7.36 -13.05
C ALA A 391 24.84 6.12 -13.44
N LEU A 392 24.24 5.12 -14.03
CA LEU A 392 24.91 3.89 -14.46
C LEU A 392 25.88 4.13 -15.62
N GLU A 393 25.49 4.91 -16.62
CA GLU A 393 26.36 5.23 -17.77
C GLU A 393 27.58 6.04 -17.34
N GLN A 394 27.44 6.92 -16.33
CA GLN A 394 28.56 7.68 -15.76
C GLN A 394 29.67 6.80 -15.16
N VAL A 395 29.32 5.61 -14.68
CA VAL A 395 30.29 4.66 -14.10
C VAL A 395 30.69 3.52 -15.05
N GLY A 396 30.17 3.52 -16.28
CA GLY A 396 30.61 2.62 -17.34
C GLY A 396 29.68 1.47 -17.68
N PHE A 397 28.46 1.44 -17.16
CA PHE A 397 27.45 0.49 -17.66
C PHE A 397 26.94 0.89 -19.04
N LYS A 398 26.54 -0.09 -19.84
CA LYS A 398 25.66 0.12 -20.99
C LYS A 398 24.23 -0.12 -20.58
N VAL A 399 23.35 0.84 -20.83
CA VAL A 399 21.95 0.74 -20.39
C VAL A 399 20.99 0.70 -21.58
N ASP A 400 20.24 -0.39 -21.67
CA ASP A 400 19.09 -0.54 -22.57
C ASP A 400 17.80 -0.21 -21.79
N MET A 401 17.37 1.06 -21.85
CA MET A 401 16.15 1.53 -21.19
C MET A 401 14.95 1.24 -22.06
N GLN A 402 14.05 0.36 -21.57
CA GLN A 402 12.86 -0.09 -22.27
C GLN A 402 11.61 0.46 -21.62
N THR A 403 10.87 1.29 -22.37
CA THR A 403 9.67 1.98 -21.93
C THR A 403 8.42 1.12 -22.11
N MET A 404 7.51 1.13 -21.14
CA MET A 404 6.24 0.41 -21.19
C MET A 404 5.24 1.02 -20.21
N ASP A 405 3.96 0.71 -20.37
CA ASP A 405 2.96 1.03 -19.36
C ASP A 405 3.19 0.22 -18.06
N TRP A 406 2.61 0.69 -16.94
CA TRP A 406 2.80 0.06 -15.64
C TRP A 406 2.31 -1.39 -15.58
N GLN A 407 1.20 -1.74 -16.22
CA GLN A 407 0.65 -3.10 -16.19
C GLN A 407 1.55 -4.09 -16.94
N THR A 408 2.08 -3.66 -18.08
CA THR A 408 3.09 -4.41 -18.83
C THR A 408 4.35 -4.61 -18.01
N LEU A 409 4.84 -3.59 -17.29
CA LEU A 409 5.99 -3.71 -16.39
C LEU A 409 5.70 -4.71 -15.27
N VAL A 410 4.54 -4.60 -14.61
CA VAL A 410 4.12 -5.51 -13.52
C VAL A 410 4.06 -6.97 -14.01
N THR A 411 3.59 -7.20 -15.22
CA THR A 411 3.59 -8.54 -15.84
C THR A 411 5.01 -9.00 -16.15
N ARG A 412 5.83 -8.12 -16.76
CA ARG A 412 7.18 -8.49 -17.19
C ARG A 412 8.13 -8.75 -16.01
N ARG A 413 8.01 -8.05 -14.88
CA ARG A 413 8.87 -8.29 -13.70
C ARG A 413 8.72 -9.70 -13.10
N THR A 414 7.67 -10.45 -13.46
CA THR A 414 7.49 -11.85 -13.04
C THR A 414 8.34 -12.84 -13.83
N LYS A 415 8.88 -12.41 -14.97
CA LYS A 415 9.66 -13.29 -15.86
C LYS A 415 11.07 -13.51 -15.33
N LYS A 416 11.51 -14.77 -15.37
CA LYS A 416 12.87 -15.20 -15.04
C LYS A 416 13.75 -15.39 -16.28
N ASP A 417 13.21 -15.13 -17.46
CA ASP A 417 13.92 -15.25 -18.73
C ASP A 417 15.17 -14.35 -18.76
N PRO A 418 16.16 -14.67 -19.59
CA PRO A 418 17.29 -13.77 -19.85
C PRO A 418 16.81 -12.39 -20.33
N PRO A 419 17.53 -11.29 -19.96
CA PRO A 419 17.11 -9.93 -20.32
C PRO A 419 16.90 -9.72 -21.82
N ASN A 420 17.70 -10.35 -22.67
CA ASN A 420 17.60 -10.31 -24.13
C ASN A 420 16.49 -11.22 -24.72
N GLN A 421 15.78 -11.96 -23.87
CA GLN A 421 14.65 -12.85 -24.24
C GLN A 421 13.33 -12.44 -23.56
N GLY A 422 13.19 -11.14 -23.27
CA GLY A 422 12.00 -10.59 -22.64
C GLY A 422 12.03 -10.55 -21.11
N GLY A 423 13.15 -10.93 -20.49
CA GLY A 423 13.43 -10.70 -19.08
C GLY A 423 13.87 -9.26 -18.79
N TRP A 424 14.53 -9.04 -17.66
CA TRP A 424 14.89 -7.71 -17.16
C TRP A 424 16.10 -7.77 -16.20
N ASN A 425 16.75 -6.63 -15.99
CA ASN A 425 17.83 -6.47 -15.00
C ASN A 425 17.44 -5.55 -13.84
N ILE A 426 16.76 -4.43 -14.14
CA ILE A 426 16.39 -3.41 -13.15
C ILE A 426 14.98 -2.92 -13.43
N PHE A 427 14.24 -2.67 -12.36
CA PHE A 427 13.04 -1.82 -12.39
C PHE A 427 12.90 -1.01 -11.11
N HIS A 428 12.08 0.03 -11.17
CA HIS A 428 11.72 0.86 -10.03
C HIS A 428 10.27 0.61 -9.63
N THR A 429 10.02 0.76 -8.32
CA THR A 429 8.70 0.81 -7.73
C THR A 429 8.75 1.73 -6.51
N PHE A 430 7.66 1.83 -5.79
CA PHE A 430 7.61 2.45 -4.48
C PHE A 430 6.82 1.58 -3.51
N THR A 431 6.97 1.87 -2.23
CA THR A 431 6.24 1.20 -1.16
C THR A 431 5.79 2.22 -0.13
N VAL A 432 4.62 2.03 0.46
CA VAL A 432 4.22 2.84 1.61
C VAL A 432 5.06 2.45 2.82
N ALA A 433 5.37 3.43 3.66
CA ALA A 433 6.21 3.23 4.85
C ALA A 433 5.74 2.07 5.75
N ALA A 434 4.42 1.90 5.85
CA ALA A 434 3.82 0.85 6.66
C ALA A 434 4.15 -0.59 6.22
N ASP A 435 4.64 -0.80 5.00
CA ASP A 435 5.06 -2.11 4.50
C ASP A 435 6.52 -2.45 4.86
N ILE A 436 7.29 -1.46 5.30
CA ILE A 436 8.74 -1.59 5.54
C ILE A 436 9.17 -1.15 6.95
N LEU A 437 8.29 -1.33 7.96
CA LEU A 437 8.56 -0.91 9.33
C LEU A 437 9.58 -1.80 10.06
N ASN A 438 9.76 -3.04 9.61
CA ASN A 438 10.64 -4.00 10.25
C ASN A 438 11.17 -5.05 9.24
N PRO A 439 12.21 -5.83 9.60
CA PRO A 439 12.81 -6.85 8.75
C PRO A 439 11.85 -7.90 8.19
N ILE A 440 10.75 -8.21 8.88
CA ILE A 440 9.81 -9.26 8.46
C ILE A 440 8.75 -8.70 7.51
N SER A 441 8.24 -7.49 7.78
CA SER A 441 7.28 -6.83 6.90
C SER A 441 7.90 -6.35 5.59
N ASN A 442 9.21 -6.02 5.59
CA ASN A 442 9.91 -5.56 4.41
C ASN A 442 10.18 -6.71 3.41
N THR A 443 9.30 -6.85 2.44
CA THR A 443 9.38 -7.90 1.41
C THR A 443 10.65 -7.83 0.55
N TYR A 444 11.28 -6.65 0.46
CA TYR A 444 12.51 -6.48 -0.33
C TYR A 444 13.73 -7.10 0.33
N MET A 445 13.65 -7.39 1.65
CA MET A 445 14.70 -8.04 2.43
C MET A 445 14.57 -9.56 2.49
N VAL A 446 13.47 -10.15 1.98
CA VAL A 446 13.34 -11.61 1.85
C VAL A 446 14.37 -12.12 0.85
N ALA A 447 15.16 -13.13 1.25
CA ALA A 447 16.28 -13.66 0.48
C ALA A 447 16.27 -15.20 0.36
N GLN A 448 15.09 -15.77 0.09
CA GLN A 448 14.81 -17.21 0.01
C GLN A 448 14.74 -17.74 -1.45
N GLY A 449 15.40 -17.08 -2.39
CA GLY A 449 15.36 -17.48 -3.79
C GLY A 449 13.95 -17.37 -4.38
N ASP A 450 13.43 -18.46 -4.91
CA ASP A 450 12.12 -18.50 -5.58
C ASP A 450 10.93 -18.07 -4.70
N LYS A 451 11.09 -18.11 -3.40
CA LYS A 451 10.09 -17.62 -2.43
C LYS A 451 10.23 -16.12 -2.16
N SER A 452 11.30 -15.49 -2.63
CA SER A 452 11.50 -14.05 -2.52
C SER A 452 10.65 -13.30 -3.54
N TRP A 453 10.36 -12.03 -3.24
CA TRP A 453 9.73 -11.13 -4.19
C TRP A 453 10.59 -10.96 -5.45
N PHE A 454 10.02 -10.47 -6.54
CA PHE A 454 10.65 -10.33 -7.86
C PHE A 454 12.10 -9.83 -7.77
N GLY A 455 12.98 -10.47 -8.53
CA GLY A 455 14.44 -10.33 -8.45
C GLY A 455 15.11 -11.47 -7.68
N TRP A 456 14.37 -12.24 -6.89
CA TRP A 456 14.71 -13.56 -6.31
C TRP A 456 16.09 -13.65 -5.65
N PRO A 457 16.45 -12.74 -4.71
CA PRO A 457 17.72 -12.85 -4.00
C PRO A 457 17.77 -14.13 -3.16
N THR A 458 18.98 -14.67 -3.02
CA THR A 458 19.28 -15.79 -2.14
C THR A 458 20.43 -15.39 -1.23
N ASP A 459 20.19 -15.36 0.09
CA ASP A 459 21.19 -15.04 1.09
C ASP A 459 20.82 -15.71 2.44
N PRO A 460 21.43 -16.87 2.76
CA PRO A 460 21.15 -17.59 4.01
C PRO A 460 21.46 -16.79 5.27
N GLU A 461 22.47 -15.91 5.26
CA GLU A 461 22.79 -15.08 6.42
C GLU A 461 21.74 -13.99 6.64
N MET A 462 21.21 -13.39 5.57
CA MET A 462 20.06 -12.49 5.67
C MET A 462 18.87 -13.18 6.34
N GLU A 463 18.53 -14.40 5.91
CA GLU A 463 17.40 -15.13 6.48
C GLU A 463 17.65 -15.52 7.93
N LYS A 464 18.87 -15.90 8.31
CA LYS A 464 19.26 -16.17 9.71
C LYS A 464 19.07 -14.92 10.60
N LEU A 465 19.47 -13.73 10.11
CA LEU A 465 19.25 -12.47 10.84
C LEU A 465 17.76 -12.13 10.96
N ARG A 466 16.98 -12.34 9.91
CA ARG A 466 15.53 -12.16 9.93
C ARG A 466 14.84 -13.15 10.87
N ASP A 467 15.29 -14.40 10.91
CA ASP A 467 14.80 -15.40 11.86
C ASP A 467 15.08 -15.00 13.31
N ALA A 468 16.31 -14.55 13.60
CA ALA A 468 16.67 -14.06 14.92
C ALA A 468 15.79 -12.87 15.35
N TYR A 469 15.58 -11.90 14.44
CA TYR A 469 14.68 -10.77 14.68
C TYR A 469 13.24 -11.22 15.00
N SER A 470 12.73 -12.20 14.29
CA SER A 470 11.36 -12.66 14.45
C SER A 470 11.09 -13.34 15.81
N LYS A 471 12.12 -13.92 16.42
CA LYS A 471 12.08 -14.60 17.73
C LYS A 471 12.32 -13.65 18.90
N GLU A 472 12.95 -12.49 18.64
CA GLU A 472 13.36 -11.57 19.71
C GLU A 472 12.13 -10.88 20.32
N THR A 473 12.07 -10.86 21.63
CA THR A 473 10.99 -10.22 22.42
C THR A 473 11.45 -8.99 23.20
N ASP A 474 12.77 -8.81 23.33
CA ASP A 474 13.36 -7.59 23.87
C ASP A 474 13.49 -6.53 22.77
N SER A 475 12.89 -5.37 22.97
CA SER A 475 12.83 -4.32 21.96
C SER A 475 14.19 -3.72 21.59
N ALA A 476 15.14 -3.66 22.54
CA ALA A 476 16.48 -3.13 22.28
C ALA A 476 17.29 -4.09 21.41
N LYS A 477 17.25 -5.39 21.74
CA LYS A 477 17.89 -6.44 20.94
C LYS A 477 17.25 -6.59 19.56
N ALA A 478 15.92 -6.50 19.47
CA ALA A 478 15.22 -6.50 18.20
C ALA A 478 15.70 -5.34 17.30
N LYS A 479 15.91 -4.15 17.86
CA LYS A 479 16.47 -3.02 17.12
C LYS A 479 17.89 -3.29 16.62
N GLU A 480 18.77 -3.89 17.44
CA GLU A 480 20.12 -4.28 17.02
C GLU A 480 20.09 -5.28 15.86
N LEU A 481 19.18 -6.25 15.92
CA LEU A 481 18.98 -7.22 14.85
C LEU A 481 18.44 -6.56 13.56
N ALA A 482 17.53 -5.58 13.67
CA ALA A 482 17.07 -4.80 12.53
C ALA A 482 18.23 -4.02 11.86
N HIS A 483 19.14 -3.44 12.67
CA HIS A 483 20.36 -2.80 12.14
C HIS A 483 21.27 -3.81 11.43
N ALA A 484 21.45 -5.00 12.01
CA ALA A 484 22.23 -6.06 11.37
C ALA A 484 21.64 -6.50 10.01
N VAL A 485 20.31 -6.62 9.92
CA VAL A 485 19.59 -6.91 8.67
C VAL A 485 19.82 -5.81 7.63
N GLN A 486 19.71 -4.52 8.00
CA GLN A 486 20.01 -3.42 7.10
C GLN A 486 21.47 -3.44 6.62
N ASN A 487 22.43 -3.66 7.53
CA ASN A 487 23.85 -3.72 7.18
C ASN A 487 24.13 -4.88 6.19
N ARG A 488 23.47 -6.03 6.39
CA ARG A 488 23.56 -7.15 5.44
C ARG A 488 23.01 -6.80 4.07
N ALA A 489 21.89 -6.09 4.01
CA ALA A 489 21.30 -5.62 2.75
C ALA A 489 22.25 -4.65 2.01
N ILE A 490 22.97 -3.79 2.74
CA ILE A 490 24.01 -2.90 2.19
C ILE A 490 25.20 -3.71 1.65
N GLU A 491 25.71 -4.66 2.44
CA GLU A 491 26.86 -5.50 2.08
C GLU A 491 26.60 -6.28 0.79
N THR A 492 25.42 -6.88 0.66
CA THR A 492 25.05 -7.71 -0.49
C THR A 492 24.44 -6.91 -1.64
N ALA A 493 24.21 -5.60 -1.45
CA ALA A 493 23.51 -4.75 -2.40
C ALA A 493 22.17 -5.40 -2.84
N GLN A 494 21.36 -5.79 -1.86
CA GLN A 494 20.17 -6.58 -2.12
C GLN A 494 19.10 -5.81 -2.89
N TYR A 495 18.91 -4.53 -2.59
CA TYR A 495 18.10 -3.55 -3.31
C TYR A 495 18.53 -2.13 -2.94
N GLY A 496 18.07 -1.13 -3.67
CA GLY A 496 18.30 0.28 -3.32
C GLY A 496 17.02 0.93 -2.82
N TRP A 497 17.09 1.63 -1.66
CA TRP A 497 16.04 2.53 -1.19
C TRP A 497 16.44 3.97 -1.55
N ILE A 498 15.83 4.48 -2.61
CA ILE A 498 16.28 5.69 -3.29
C ILE A 498 15.50 6.95 -2.91
N GLY A 499 15.16 7.06 -1.63
CA GLY A 499 14.59 8.25 -1.01
C GLY A 499 13.17 8.06 -0.49
N GLN A 500 12.87 8.80 0.58
CA GLN A 500 11.54 8.88 1.20
C GLN A 500 10.79 10.09 0.63
N TRP A 501 9.49 9.95 0.36
CA TRP A 501 8.68 11.01 -0.20
C TRP A 501 7.26 10.99 0.36
N TYR A 502 6.58 12.13 0.24
CA TYR A 502 5.25 12.37 0.77
C TYR A 502 4.34 12.82 -0.36
N GLY A 503 3.21 12.12 -0.55
CA GLY A 503 2.19 12.48 -1.52
C GLY A 503 0.98 13.04 -0.78
N PRO A 504 0.80 14.37 -0.72
CA PRO A 504 -0.42 14.91 -0.15
C PRO A 504 -1.61 14.53 -1.02
N GLY A 505 -2.77 14.32 -0.39
CA GLY A 505 -4.04 14.28 -1.10
C GLY A 505 -4.57 15.68 -1.37
N ALA A 506 -5.63 15.75 -2.15
CA ALA A 506 -6.39 16.99 -2.34
C ALA A 506 -7.85 16.77 -1.96
N ALA A 507 -8.46 17.75 -1.32
CA ALA A 507 -9.84 17.71 -0.88
C ALA A 507 -10.54 19.04 -1.10
N ARG A 508 -11.85 18.99 -1.29
CA ARG A 508 -12.71 20.18 -1.19
C ARG A 508 -12.68 20.71 0.24
N LYS A 509 -12.67 22.04 0.44
CA LYS A 509 -12.62 22.66 1.78
C LYS A 509 -13.84 22.38 2.67
N ASN A 510 -14.97 22.01 2.09
CA ASN A 510 -16.14 21.61 2.82
C ASN A 510 -16.10 20.13 3.29
N VAL A 511 -15.04 19.41 2.98
CA VAL A 511 -14.79 18.04 3.45
C VAL A 511 -13.75 18.10 4.56
N THR A 512 -14.00 17.44 5.69
CA THR A 512 -13.18 17.46 6.90
C THR A 512 -13.18 16.10 7.59
N GLY A 513 -12.44 15.96 8.69
CA GLY A 513 -12.45 14.76 9.51
C GLY A 513 -11.50 13.65 9.06
N TRP A 514 -10.45 13.99 8.30
CA TRP A 514 -9.42 13.01 7.94
C TRP A 514 -8.75 12.42 9.17
N ILE A 515 -8.40 11.15 9.04
CA ILE A 515 -7.54 10.47 10.01
C ILE A 515 -6.16 10.33 9.37
N LYS A 516 -5.12 10.71 10.11
CA LYS A 516 -3.72 10.44 9.71
C LYS A 516 -3.44 8.95 9.86
N ALA A 517 -3.26 8.29 8.74
CA ALA A 517 -3.01 6.86 8.65
C ALA A 517 -2.23 6.53 7.37
N PRO A 518 -1.48 5.42 7.31
CA PRO A 518 -0.76 5.01 6.10
C PRO A 518 -1.69 4.58 4.95
N VAL A 519 -2.99 4.54 5.20
CA VAL A 519 -4.05 4.17 4.25
C VAL A 519 -5.12 5.24 4.30
N PRO A 520 -5.61 5.75 3.16
CA PRO A 520 -6.77 6.62 3.17
C PRO A 520 -8.01 5.86 3.65
N VAL A 521 -8.64 6.36 4.71
CA VAL A 521 -9.84 5.76 5.29
C VAL A 521 -10.98 6.78 5.28
N MET A 522 -12.21 6.30 5.06
CA MET A 522 -13.37 7.15 4.80
C MET A 522 -14.35 7.23 5.98
N TRP A 523 -14.10 6.47 7.06
CA TRP A 523 -14.82 6.76 8.31
C TRP A 523 -14.33 8.08 8.91
N ASN A 524 -15.14 8.71 9.73
CA ASN A 524 -14.92 10.02 10.35
C ASN A 524 -15.02 11.23 9.39
N ILE A 525 -14.91 11.03 8.07
CA ILE A 525 -15.04 12.11 7.09
C ILE A 525 -16.48 12.62 7.06
N GLU A 526 -16.62 13.94 6.99
CA GLU A 526 -17.90 14.64 6.82
C GLU A 526 -17.81 15.73 5.76
N LYS A 527 -18.94 16.03 5.12
CA LYS A 527 -19.08 17.03 4.05
C LYS A 527 -20.13 18.05 4.47
N ALA A 528 -19.75 19.33 4.59
CA ALA A 528 -20.61 20.42 5.02
C ALA A 528 -21.52 20.96 3.89
#